data_e22e4d7da84387411878eb62f0002432
#
_entry.id   e22e4d7da84387411878eb62f0002432
#
_cell.length_a   1.000
_cell.length_b   1.000
_cell.length_c   1.000
_cell.angle_alpha   90.00
_cell.angle_beta   90.00
_cell.angle_gamma   90.00
#
_symmetry.space_group_name_H-M   'P 1'
#
loop_
_entity.id
_entity.type
_entity.pdbx_description
1 polymer ?
#
loop_
_entity_poly.entity_id
_entity_poly.type
_entity_poly.pdbx_seq_one_letter_code
_entity_poly.pdbx_strand_id
1 'polypeptide(L)'
;MYNKIGLEEHFAIPETMGGSTVYFEKTGAKDIRSTRLLDLEEMRLEQMDEYGMDMMIMSLNSPAIQEITDAQKAATIARKSNEDLAAAIERHPDRFRGFAALPLQDPDMAIEELHYAIDELGFVGVLANGYSNIGTDDEYVYLDDARYRPFWAEMEKLDVPFYLHPREPMPCNAHTLDGHYWIMGAPWAFGVETATHALRLMCSGLFDE
;
A
#
# COMPACT_ATOMS: atom_id res chain seq x y z
N MET A 1 6.26 19.96 -23.43
CA MET A 1 6.81 18.92 -22.52
C MET A 1 5.59 18.29 -21.86
N TYR A 2 5.45 16.98 -21.86
CA TYR A 2 4.30 16.35 -21.21
C TYR A 2 4.69 16.19 -19.73
N ASN A 3 3.87 16.69 -18.82
CA ASN A 3 4.06 16.46 -17.39
C ASN A 3 3.90 14.96 -17.11
N LYS A 4 4.90 14.35 -16.47
CA LYS A 4 4.85 12.96 -16.06
C LYS A 4 4.58 12.88 -14.56
N ILE A 5 3.52 12.18 -14.19
CA ILE A 5 3.18 11.90 -12.80
C ILE A 5 3.22 10.39 -12.60
N GLY A 6 4.09 9.92 -11.71
CA GLY A 6 4.12 8.53 -11.26
C GLY A 6 3.04 8.29 -10.21
N LEU A 7 2.24 7.23 -10.36
CA LEU A 7 1.10 6.97 -9.50
C LEU A 7 1.32 5.80 -8.52
N GLU A 8 2.21 4.88 -8.86
CA GLU A 8 2.51 3.67 -8.06
C GLU A 8 3.99 3.67 -7.69
N GLU A 9 4.40 4.67 -6.93
CA GLU A 9 5.79 4.90 -6.56
C GLU A 9 6.00 4.58 -5.08
N HIS A 10 6.71 3.48 -4.82
CA HIS A 10 6.84 2.96 -3.47
C HIS A 10 8.04 3.53 -2.71
N PHE A 11 7.83 3.67 -1.40
CA PHE A 11 8.88 3.84 -0.39
C PHE A 11 8.72 2.77 0.70
N ALA A 12 9.72 2.63 1.54
CA ALA A 12 9.67 1.82 2.74
C ALA A 12 10.31 2.54 3.91
N ILE A 13 9.94 2.13 5.10
CA ILE A 13 10.68 2.40 6.32
C ILE A 13 11.32 1.10 6.82
N PRO A 14 12.34 1.12 7.68
CA PRO A 14 13.00 -0.11 8.15
C PRO A 14 12.02 -1.15 8.69
N GLU A 15 10.95 -0.71 9.36
CA GLU A 15 9.94 -1.57 9.97
C GLU A 15 9.05 -2.30 8.95
N THR A 16 8.97 -1.82 7.71
CA THR A 16 8.10 -2.39 6.65
C THR A 16 8.86 -3.20 5.60
N MET A 17 10.17 -3.37 5.76
CA MET A 17 11.00 -4.11 4.80
C MET A 17 10.85 -5.63 4.89
N GLY A 18 10.27 -6.18 5.96
CA GLY A 18 10.26 -7.61 6.26
C GLY A 18 9.77 -8.49 5.10
N GLY A 19 8.50 -8.39 4.73
CA GLY A 19 7.90 -9.18 3.66
C GLY A 19 8.52 -8.93 2.29
N SER A 20 8.80 -7.68 1.96
CA SER A 20 9.48 -7.31 0.70
C SER A 20 10.87 -7.93 0.57
N THR A 21 11.60 -8.07 1.69
CA THR A 21 12.94 -8.67 1.69
C THR A 21 12.93 -10.10 1.18
N VAL A 22 11.96 -10.91 1.59
CA VAL A 22 11.85 -12.32 1.16
C VAL A 22 11.65 -12.41 -0.37
N TYR A 23 10.85 -11.54 -0.93
CA TYR A 23 10.65 -11.48 -2.39
C TYR A 23 11.93 -11.06 -3.12
N PHE A 24 12.62 -10.05 -2.63
CA PHE A 24 13.86 -9.54 -3.26
C PHE A 24 15.02 -10.53 -3.17
N GLU A 25 15.12 -11.31 -2.11
CA GLU A 25 16.10 -12.39 -1.99
C GLU A 25 15.94 -13.44 -3.09
N LYS A 26 14.70 -13.84 -3.36
CA LYS A 26 14.38 -14.81 -4.42
C LYS A 26 14.69 -14.29 -5.83
N THR A 27 14.63 -12.99 -6.04
CA THR A 27 14.86 -12.35 -7.36
C THR A 27 16.30 -11.87 -7.56
N GLY A 28 17.17 -11.99 -6.54
CA GLY A 28 18.57 -11.54 -6.60
C GLY A 28 18.75 -10.01 -6.67
N ALA A 29 17.71 -9.23 -6.36
CA ALA A 29 17.70 -7.78 -6.46
C ALA A 29 17.62 -7.07 -5.10
N LYS A 30 17.93 -7.78 -4.01
CA LYS A 30 17.74 -7.30 -2.63
C LYS A 30 18.41 -5.95 -2.37
N ASP A 31 19.70 -5.84 -2.63
CA ASP A 31 20.47 -4.66 -2.21
C ASP A 31 20.02 -3.38 -2.92
N ILE A 32 19.85 -3.44 -4.24
CA ILE A 32 19.46 -2.28 -5.05
C ILE A 32 18.04 -1.82 -4.69
N ARG A 33 17.08 -2.75 -4.61
CA ARG A 33 15.69 -2.40 -4.34
C ARG A 33 15.50 -1.92 -2.91
N SER A 34 16.13 -2.57 -1.93
CA SER A 34 16.09 -2.12 -0.54
C SER A 34 16.63 -0.70 -0.38
N THR A 35 17.77 -0.39 -0.99
CA THR A 35 18.36 0.96 -0.96
C THR A 35 17.40 1.98 -1.57
N ARG A 36 16.79 1.69 -2.73
CA ARG A 36 15.89 2.61 -3.42
C ARG A 36 14.58 2.83 -2.67
N LEU A 37 14.05 1.80 -2.02
CA LEU A 37 12.81 1.95 -1.23
C LEU A 37 13.02 2.78 0.02
N LEU A 38 14.17 2.66 0.67
CA LEU A 38 14.50 3.42 1.89
C LEU A 38 14.97 4.85 1.58
N ASP A 39 15.32 5.14 0.34
CA ASP A 39 15.69 6.48 -0.11
C ASP A 39 14.45 7.25 -0.60
N LEU A 40 13.98 8.15 0.23
CA LEU A 40 12.84 9.01 -0.10
C LEU A 40 13.21 10.21 -0.98
N GLU A 41 14.46 10.65 -0.96
CA GLU A 41 14.81 11.98 -1.49
C GLU A 41 16.01 12.01 -2.44
N GLU A 42 17.21 11.60 -2.00
CA GLU A 42 18.45 11.86 -2.73
C GLU A 42 18.47 11.21 -4.13
N MET A 43 18.59 9.91 -4.17
CA MET A 43 18.66 9.13 -5.42
C MET A 43 17.34 9.22 -6.21
N ARG A 44 16.22 9.31 -5.50
CA ARG A 44 14.89 9.39 -6.12
C ARG A 44 14.72 10.69 -6.91
N LEU A 45 15.06 11.83 -6.33
CA LEU A 45 14.99 13.13 -7.01
C LEU A 45 15.95 13.22 -8.19
N GLU A 46 17.17 12.68 -8.06
CA GLU A 46 18.13 12.61 -9.16
C GLU A 46 17.56 11.81 -10.34
N GLN A 47 16.94 10.64 -10.07
CA GLN A 47 16.32 9.81 -11.11
C GLN A 47 15.08 10.48 -11.71
N MET A 48 14.26 11.14 -10.91
CA MET A 48 13.14 11.93 -11.42
C MET A 48 13.61 12.98 -12.42
N ASP A 49 14.68 13.69 -12.12
CA ASP A 49 15.25 14.71 -12.99
C ASP A 49 15.84 14.07 -14.27
N GLU A 50 16.60 12.98 -14.14
CA GLU A 50 17.19 12.26 -15.27
C GLU A 50 16.13 11.77 -16.28
N TYR A 51 15.01 11.22 -15.78
CA TYR A 51 13.95 10.63 -16.62
C TYR A 51 12.79 11.58 -16.92
N GLY A 52 12.86 12.83 -16.45
CA GLY A 52 11.83 13.86 -16.67
C GLY A 52 10.51 13.50 -16.03
N MET A 53 10.54 12.99 -14.78
CA MET A 53 9.39 12.77 -13.93
C MET A 53 9.13 14.04 -13.12
N ASP A 54 7.98 14.66 -13.32
CA ASP A 54 7.67 15.93 -12.65
C ASP A 54 7.21 15.70 -11.21
N MET A 55 6.38 14.70 -10.98
CA MET A 55 5.80 14.40 -9.68
C MET A 55 5.67 12.89 -9.45
N MET A 56 5.79 12.45 -8.22
CA MET A 56 5.47 11.10 -7.76
C MET A 56 4.41 11.15 -6.66
N ILE A 57 3.38 10.30 -6.78
CA ILE A 57 2.45 10.01 -5.69
C ILE A 57 3.00 8.79 -4.97
N MET A 58 3.57 9.03 -3.79
CA MET A 58 4.30 8.04 -3.01
C MET A 58 3.35 7.19 -2.19
N SER A 59 3.64 5.91 -2.08
CA SER A 59 2.89 4.96 -1.27
C SER A 59 3.82 3.96 -0.57
N LEU A 60 3.35 3.38 0.53
CA LEU A 60 4.13 2.40 1.26
C LEU A 60 4.25 1.09 0.46
N ASN A 61 5.41 0.43 0.54
CA ASN A 61 5.70 -0.84 -0.13
C ASN A 61 4.71 -1.96 0.23
N SER A 62 4.67 -3.02 -0.56
CA SER A 62 3.86 -4.22 -0.30
C SER A 62 4.68 -5.30 0.40
N PRO A 63 4.09 -6.10 1.33
CA PRO A 63 2.73 -6.00 1.88
C PRO A 63 2.62 -5.01 3.06
N ALA A 64 3.75 -4.64 3.69
CA ALA A 64 3.87 -3.64 4.75
C ALA A 64 2.79 -3.76 5.85
N ILE A 65 1.92 -2.74 5.99
CA ILE A 65 0.93 -2.68 7.06
C ILE A 65 -0.01 -3.89 7.01
N GLN A 66 -0.40 -4.34 5.82
CA GLN A 66 -1.39 -5.40 5.66
C GLN A 66 -0.90 -6.80 6.09
N GLU A 67 0.41 -7.02 6.26
CA GLU A 67 0.93 -8.29 6.78
C GLU A 67 1.00 -8.35 8.33
N ILE A 68 0.82 -7.22 9.02
CA ILE A 68 0.92 -7.14 10.47
C ILE A 68 -0.38 -7.65 11.09
N THR A 69 -0.33 -8.72 11.88
CA THR A 69 -1.52 -9.34 12.47
C THR A 69 -2.08 -8.59 13.67
N ASP A 70 -1.25 -7.85 14.40
CA ASP A 70 -1.64 -7.04 15.56
C ASP A 70 -2.08 -5.63 15.09
N ALA A 71 -3.35 -5.30 15.29
CA ALA A 71 -3.94 -4.05 14.82
C ALA A 71 -3.29 -2.80 15.46
N GLN A 72 -2.92 -2.85 16.74
CA GLN A 72 -2.28 -1.72 17.41
C GLN A 72 -0.86 -1.48 16.90
N LYS A 73 -0.11 -2.55 16.62
CA LYS A 73 1.19 -2.46 15.97
C LYS A 73 1.06 -1.94 14.55
N ALA A 74 0.07 -2.41 13.79
CA ALA A 74 -0.22 -1.93 12.45
C ALA A 74 -0.52 -0.42 12.45
N ALA A 75 -1.35 0.07 13.38
CA ALA A 75 -1.65 1.48 13.55
C ALA A 75 -0.40 2.32 13.87
N THR A 76 0.44 1.84 14.79
CA THR A 76 1.69 2.54 15.16
C THR A 76 2.65 2.68 13.98
N ILE A 77 2.80 1.62 13.18
CA ILE A 77 3.71 1.63 12.02
C ILE A 77 3.10 2.42 10.86
N ALA A 78 1.78 2.37 10.65
CA ALA A 78 1.09 3.17 9.64
C ALA A 78 1.28 4.67 9.93
N ARG A 79 1.01 5.12 11.17
CA ARG A 79 1.22 6.49 11.61
C ARG A 79 2.65 6.96 11.34
N LYS A 80 3.64 6.19 11.79
CA LYS A 80 5.04 6.51 11.56
C LYS A 80 5.37 6.63 10.06
N SER A 81 4.89 5.69 9.24
CA SER A 81 5.15 5.71 7.80
C SER A 81 4.54 6.94 7.12
N ASN A 82 3.33 7.32 7.51
CA ASN A 82 2.65 8.49 6.98
C ASN A 82 3.36 9.79 7.40
N GLU A 83 3.81 9.88 8.65
CA GLU A 83 4.57 11.04 9.14
C GLU A 83 5.94 11.17 8.46
N ASP A 84 6.68 10.05 8.26
CA ASP A 84 7.95 10.05 7.55
C ASP A 84 7.77 10.53 6.09
N LEU A 85 6.71 10.08 5.41
CA LEU A 85 6.37 10.54 4.06
C LEU A 85 5.94 12.00 4.04
N ALA A 86 5.09 12.43 4.99
CA ALA A 86 4.64 13.82 5.08
C ALA A 86 5.82 14.79 5.26
N ALA A 87 6.80 14.41 6.06
CA ALA A 87 8.03 15.20 6.23
C ALA A 87 8.85 15.33 4.93
N ALA A 88 8.89 14.27 4.09
CA ALA A 88 9.52 14.34 2.77
C ALA A 88 8.72 15.24 1.80
N ILE A 89 7.39 15.15 1.83
CA ILE A 89 6.49 16.00 1.02
C ILE A 89 6.66 17.48 1.41
N GLU A 90 6.75 17.80 2.70
CA GLU A 90 6.97 19.17 3.18
C GLU A 90 8.27 19.76 2.63
N ARG A 91 9.34 18.96 2.52
CA ARG A 91 10.62 19.42 1.94
C ARG A 91 10.56 19.56 0.41
N HIS A 92 9.71 18.78 -0.26
CA HIS A 92 9.62 18.70 -1.73
C HIS A 92 8.17 18.76 -2.24
N PRO A 93 7.39 19.82 -1.90
CA PRO A 93 5.95 19.87 -2.16
C PRO A 93 5.57 19.89 -3.65
N ASP A 94 6.49 20.28 -4.53
CA ASP A 94 6.27 20.28 -5.97
C ASP A 94 6.63 18.94 -6.64
N ARG A 95 7.26 18.03 -5.88
CA ARG A 95 7.75 16.74 -6.42
C ARG A 95 6.99 15.55 -5.87
N PHE A 96 6.46 15.61 -4.65
CA PHE A 96 5.82 14.49 -3.98
C PHE A 96 4.39 14.80 -3.54
N ARG A 97 3.55 13.76 -3.59
CA ARG A 97 2.26 13.64 -2.90
C ARG A 97 2.22 12.27 -2.24
N GLY A 98 1.30 12.06 -1.29
CA GLY A 98 1.19 10.81 -0.54
C GLY A 98 -0.16 10.13 -0.69
N PHE A 99 -0.13 8.80 -0.79
CA PHE A 99 -1.24 7.94 -0.45
C PHE A 99 -1.05 7.40 0.97
N ALA A 100 -2.10 7.47 1.77
CA ALA A 100 -2.09 7.01 3.15
C ALA A 100 -1.94 5.49 3.25
N ALA A 101 -1.07 5.04 4.15
CA ALA A 101 -1.04 3.67 4.63
C ALA A 101 -1.96 3.56 5.85
N LEU A 102 -2.87 2.58 5.86
CA LEU A 102 -3.90 2.44 6.88
C LEU A 102 -3.83 1.08 7.59
N PRO A 103 -4.12 1.04 8.91
CA PRO A 103 -4.21 -0.20 9.69
C PRO A 103 -5.57 -0.90 9.47
N LEU A 104 -5.76 -1.45 8.27
CA LEU A 104 -7.01 -2.09 7.85
C LEU A 104 -7.32 -3.41 8.59
N GLN A 105 -6.53 -3.79 9.57
CA GLN A 105 -6.82 -4.84 10.53
C GLN A 105 -8.01 -4.49 11.44
N ASP A 106 -8.21 -3.20 11.70
CA ASP A 106 -9.29 -2.66 12.51
C ASP A 106 -9.91 -1.45 11.80
N PRO A 107 -11.21 -1.50 11.44
CA PRO A 107 -11.86 -0.41 10.72
C PRO A 107 -11.90 0.93 11.47
N ASP A 108 -12.04 0.93 12.79
CA ASP A 108 -12.11 2.17 13.57
C ASP A 108 -10.73 2.84 13.61
N MET A 109 -9.66 2.07 13.81
CA MET A 109 -8.28 2.57 13.71
C MET A 109 -7.95 3.06 12.30
N ALA A 110 -8.46 2.36 11.27
CA ALA A 110 -8.27 2.77 9.88
C ALA A 110 -8.96 4.11 9.57
N ILE A 111 -10.16 4.36 10.11
CA ILE A 111 -10.88 5.63 9.98
C ILE A 111 -10.13 6.75 10.70
N GLU A 112 -9.65 6.52 11.91
CA GLU A 112 -8.84 7.51 12.64
C GLU A 112 -7.59 7.92 11.85
N GLU A 113 -6.84 6.93 11.35
CA GLU A 113 -5.63 7.19 10.56
C GLU A 113 -5.93 7.84 9.20
N LEU A 114 -7.06 7.48 8.57
CA LEU A 114 -7.53 8.08 7.32
C LEU A 114 -7.74 9.59 7.49
N HIS A 115 -8.50 10.00 8.51
CA HIS A 115 -8.72 11.42 8.79
C HIS A 115 -7.41 12.15 9.10
N TYR A 116 -6.55 11.55 9.92
CA TYR A 116 -5.25 12.16 10.20
C TYR A 116 -4.42 12.37 8.93
N ALA A 117 -4.35 11.37 8.06
CA ALA A 117 -3.55 11.47 6.85
C ALA A 117 -4.11 12.49 5.83
N ILE A 118 -5.43 12.55 5.68
CA ILE A 118 -6.08 13.46 4.71
C ILE A 118 -6.15 14.88 5.28
N ASP A 119 -6.69 15.04 6.48
CA ASP A 119 -7.01 16.37 7.03
C ASP A 119 -5.79 17.08 7.60
N GLU A 120 -4.85 16.34 8.23
CA GLU A 120 -3.68 16.93 8.90
C GLU A 120 -2.40 16.84 8.05
N LEU A 121 -2.14 15.72 7.37
CA LEU A 121 -0.94 15.54 6.57
C LEU A 121 -1.13 15.95 5.10
N GLY A 122 -2.36 16.21 4.65
CA GLY A 122 -2.67 16.65 3.28
C GLY A 122 -2.45 15.59 2.21
N PHE A 123 -2.60 14.32 2.54
CA PHE A 123 -2.49 13.23 1.57
C PHE A 123 -3.67 13.25 0.59
N VAL A 124 -3.43 12.72 -0.61
CA VAL A 124 -4.37 12.85 -1.74
C VAL A 124 -5.20 11.60 -1.99
N GLY A 125 -5.11 10.60 -1.13
CA GLY A 125 -5.84 9.34 -1.22
C GLY A 125 -5.23 8.26 -0.35
N VAL A 126 -5.64 7.02 -0.58
CA VAL A 126 -5.24 5.83 0.17
C VAL A 126 -4.69 4.77 -0.77
N LEU A 127 -3.66 4.02 -0.33
CA LEU A 127 -3.24 2.79 -0.99
C LEU A 127 -3.27 1.64 0.01
N ALA A 128 -3.94 0.53 -0.35
CA ALA A 128 -3.97 -0.70 0.42
C ALA A 128 -3.36 -1.86 -0.35
N ASN A 129 -2.46 -2.59 0.29
CA ASN A 129 -1.78 -3.76 -0.28
C ASN A 129 -2.64 -5.03 -0.15
N GLY A 130 -3.73 -5.10 -0.93
CA GLY A 130 -4.61 -6.27 -0.97
C GLY A 130 -5.36 -6.54 0.33
N TYR A 131 -5.50 -7.82 0.69
CA TYR A 131 -6.13 -8.27 1.93
C TYR A 131 -5.24 -7.97 3.15
N SER A 132 -5.84 -7.90 4.35
CA SER A 132 -5.10 -7.74 5.61
C SER A 132 -5.05 -9.04 6.39
N ASN A 133 -3.89 -9.36 6.99
CA ASN A 133 -3.80 -10.38 8.02
C ASN A 133 -4.45 -9.84 9.31
N ILE A 134 -5.14 -10.68 10.06
CA ILE A 134 -5.79 -10.32 11.32
C ILE A 134 -5.56 -11.41 12.36
N GLY A 135 -5.28 -11.02 13.60
CA GLY A 135 -5.15 -11.96 14.72
C GLY A 135 -4.00 -12.96 14.58
N THR A 136 -4.04 -13.83 13.58
CA THR A 136 -3.02 -14.84 13.29
C THR A 136 -2.52 -14.75 11.85
N ASP A 137 -1.42 -15.46 11.54
CA ASP A 137 -0.85 -15.47 10.19
C ASP A 137 -1.75 -16.18 9.16
N ASP A 138 -2.70 -16.99 9.61
CA ASP A 138 -3.63 -17.75 8.77
C ASP A 138 -5.04 -17.13 8.69
N GLU A 139 -5.25 -15.99 9.34
CA GLU A 139 -6.53 -15.27 9.29
C GLU A 139 -6.40 -14.02 8.44
N TYR A 140 -7.35 -13.85 7.52
CA TYR A 140 -7.34 -12.77 6.51
C TYR A 140 -8.70 -12.12 6.39
N VAL A 141 -8.69 -10.85 6.01
CA VAL A 141 -9.91 -10.12 5.70
C VAL A 141 -9.76 -9.33 4.41
N TYR A 142 -10.78 -9.41 3.56
CA TYR A 142 -10.97 -8.52 2.41
C TYR A 142 -11.86 -7.35 2.77
N LEU A 143 -11.75 -6.27 2.03
CA LEU A 143 -12.44 -5.01 2.32
C LEU A 143 -13.93 -5.00 1.90
N ASP A 144 -14.45 -6.10 1.35
CA ASP A 144 -15.88 -6.32 1.11
C ASP A 144 -16.63 -6.83 2.35
N ASP A 145 -15.92 -7.20 3.43
CA ASP A 145 -16.54 -7.58 4.70
C ASP A 145 -17.38 -6.41 5.26
N ALA A 146 -18.56 -6.73 5.78
CA ALA A 146 -19.51 -5.72 6.26
C ALA A 146 -18.95 -4.79 7.35
N ARG A 147 -17.92 -5.23 8.09
CA ARG A 147 -17.23 -4.40 9.09
C ARG A 147 -16.61 -3.13 8.50
N TYR A 148 -16.29 -3.11 7.18
CA TYR A 148 -15.69 -1.95 6.51
C TYR A 148 -16.71 -0.97 5.94
N ARG A 149 -18.03 -1.20 6.06
CA ARG A 149 -19.03 -0.23 5.60
C ARG A 149 -18.83 1.18 6.17
N PRO A 150 -18.56 1.34 7.49
CA PRO A 150 -18.25 2.66 8.04
C PRO A 150 -16.98 3.29 7.43
N PHE A 151 -15.95 2.50 7.17
CA PHE A 151 -14.72 2.98 6.53
C PHE A 151 -15.00 3.49 5.10
N TRP A 152 -15.76 2.74 4.30
CA TRP A 152 -16.12 3.15 2.94
C TRP A 152 -16.98 4.41 2.93
N ALA A 153 -17.89 4.57 3.90
CA ALA A 153 -18.68 5.79 4.05
C ALA A 153 -17.81 7.03 4.36
N GLU A 154 -16.74 6.87 5.14
CA GLU A 154 -15.78 7.97 5.38
C GLU A 154 -14.91 8.26 4.14
N MET A 155 -14.49 7.24 3.39
CA MET A 155 -13.80 7.43 2.10
C MET A 155 -14.65 8.24 1.13
N GLU A 156 -15.95 7.93 1.00
CA GLU A 156 -16.88 8.68 0.15
C GLU A 156 -17.03 10.14 0.59
N LYS A 157 -17.19 10.40 1.90
CA LYS A 157 -17.30 11.77 2.44
C LYS A 157 -16.06 12.62 2.18
N LEU A 158 -14.88 12.01 2.23
CA LEU A 158 -13.60 12.70 1.98
C LEU A 158 -13.35 12.92 0.49
N ASP A 159 -14.09 12.24 -0.38
CA ASP A 159 -13.97 12.32 -1.85
C ASP A 159 -12.52 12.12 -2.34
N VAL A 160 -11.83 11.12 -1.78
CA VAL A 160 -10.46 10.79 -2.12
C VAL A 160 -10.36 9.40 -2.74
N PRO A 161 -9.41 9.17 -3.69
CA PRO A 161 -9.27 7.88 -4.33
C PRO A 161 -8.74 6.80 -3.39
N PHE A 162 -9.22 5.57 -3.60
CA PHE A 162 -8.68 4.36 -2.99
C PHE A 162 -7.94 3.54 -4.05
N TYR A 163 -6.64 3.32 -3.86
CA TYR A 163 -5.81 2.53 -4.75
C TYR A 163 -5.68 1.10 -4.21
N LEU A 164 -6.32 0.15 -4.87
CA LEU A 164 -6.20 -1.27 -4.55
C LEU A 164 -4.92 -1.82 -5.18
N HIS A 165 -3.86 -1.90 -4.39
CA HIS A 165 -2.55 -2.37 -4.84
C HIS A 165 -2.42 -3.89 -4.75
N PRO A 166 -1.67 -4.52 -5.67
CA PRO A 166 -1.45 -5.95 -5.63
C PRO A 166 -0.68 -6.44 -4.39
N ARG A 167 -0.95 -7.69 -4.05
CA ARG A 167 -0.24 -8.48 -3.04
C ARG A 167 -0.10 -9.92 -3.54
N GLU A 168 0.81 -10.69 -2.94
CA GLU A 168 0.89 -12.14 -3.16
C GLU A 168 -0.44 -12.80 -2.78
N PRO A 169 -0.80 -13.92 -3.46
CA PRO A 169 -2.03 -14.63 -3.14
C PRO A 169 -1.99 -15.15 -1.70
N MET A 170 -3.17 -15.28 -1.11
CA MET A 170 -3.30 -15.90 0.21
C MET A 170 -2.59 -17.26 0.24
N PRO A 171 -1.98 -17.66 1.36
CA PRO A 171 -1.30 -18.96 1.49
C PRO A 171 -2.18 -20.15 1.06
N CYS A 172 -3.48 -20.12 1.36
CA CYS A 172 -4.44 -21.15 0.91
C CYS A 172 -4.59 -21.26 -0.61
N ASN A 173 -4.29 -20.21 -1.36
CA ASN A 173 -4.33 -20.16 -2.82
C ASN A 173 -2.95 -20.33 -3.47
N ALA A 174 -1.89 -19.99 -2.74
CA ALA A 174 -0.52 -19.96 -3.25
C ALA A 174 -0.01 -21.33 -3.71
N HIS A 175 -0.47 -22.43 -3.07
CA HIS A 175 -0.09 -23.81 -3.42
C HIS A 175 -0.41 -24.20 -4.88
N THR A 176 -1.38 -23.52 -5.52
CA THR A 176 -1.68 -23.74 -6.95
C THR A 176 -0.53 -23.31 -7.86
N LEU A 177 0.42 -22.56 -7.34
CA LEU A 177 1.59 -22.02 -8.04
C LEU A 177 2.90 -22.71 -7.64
N ASP A 178 2.82 -23.79 -6.84
CA ASP A 178 4.00 -24.53 -6.37
C ASP A 178 4.88 -24.99 -7.52
N GLY A 179 6.19 -24.80 -7.37
CA GLY A 179 7.19 -25.06 -8.41
C GLY A 179 7.35 -23.95 -9.46
N HIS A 180 6.51 -22.91 -9.43
CA HIS A 180 6.50 -21.82 -10.41
C HIS A 180 6.53 -20.44 -9.72
N TYR A 181 7.43 -20.24 -8.76
CA TYR A 181 7.47 -19.04 -7.91
C TYR A 181 7.55 -17.71 -8.69
N TRP A 182 8.10 -17.68 -9.90
CA TRP A 182 8.18 -16.47 -10.72
C TRP A 182 6.82 -15.95 -11.22
N ILE A 183 5.77 -16.76 -11.18
CA ILE A 183 4.40 -16.32 -11.49
C ILE A 183 3.61 -15.92 -10.22
N MET A 184 4.20 -16.05 -9.04
CA MET A 184 3.57 -15.61 -7.78
C MET A 184 3.47 -14.08 -7.61
N GLY A 185 4.24 -13.33 -8.38
CA GLY A 185 4.24 -11.87 -8.38
C GLY A 185 3.55 -11.26 -9.59
N ALA A 186 4.10 -10.15 -10.05
CA ALA A 186 3.57 -9.31 -11.13
C ALA A 186 3.24 -10.04 -12.45
N PRO A 187 3.93 -11.12 -12.89
CA PRO A 187 3.57 -11.80 -14.13
C PRO A 187 2.17 -12.44 -14.13
N TRP A 188 1.62 -12.80 -12.94
CA TRP A 188 0.32 -13.47 -12.88
C TRP A 188 -0.44 -13.25 -11.57
N ALA A 189 0.12 -13.69 -10.43
CA ALA A 189 -0.65 -13.83 -9.19
C ALA A 189 -1.14 -12.50 -8.62
N PHE A 190 -0.37 -11.43 -8.77
CA PHE A 190 -0.79 -10.09 -8.36
C PHE A 190 -2.08 -9.66 -9.07
N GLY A 191 -2.15 -9.87 -10.39
CA GLY A 191 -3.36 -9.54 -11.15
C GLY A 191 -4.57 -10.38 -10.73
N VAL A 192 -4.37 -11.66 -10.45
CA VAL A 192 -5.45 -12.56 -9.99
C VAL A 192 -5.96 -12.15 -8.62
N GLU A 193 -5.06 -11.88 -7.67
CA GLU A 193 -5.44 -11.48 -6.30
C GLU A 193 -6.16 -10.13 -6.29
N THR A 194 -5.62 -9.14 -6.99
CA THR A 194 -6.23 -7.82 -7.10
C THR A 194 -7.60 -7.87 -7.78
N ALA A 195 -7.73 -8.64 -8.86
CA ALA A 195 -9.01 -8.83 -9.55
C ALA A 195 -10.03 -9.53 -8.65
N THR A 196 -9.60 -10.54 -7.88
CA THR A 196 -10.47 -11.22 -6.90
C THR A 196 -10.99 -10.23 -5.87
N HIS A 197 -10.13 -9.41 -5.27
CA HIS A 197 -10.53 -8.40 -4.29
C HIS A 197 -11.48 -7.35 -4.89
N ALA A 198 -11.15 -6.83 -6.08
CA ALA A 198 -12.01 -5.87 -6.78
C ALA A 198 -13.41 -6.44 -7.09
N LEU A 199 -13.48 -7.68 -7.60
CA LEU A 199 -14.76 -8.34 -7.87
C LEU A 199 -15.56 -8.61 -6.57
N ARG A 200 -14.91 -8.94 -5.47
CA ARG A 200 -15.58 -9.08 -4.17
C ARG A 200 -16.23 -7.76 -3.75
N LEU A 201 -15.51 -6.62 -3.85
CA LEU A 201 -16.07 -5.29 -3.59
C LEU A 201 -17.27 -4.99 -4.49
N MET A 202 -17.15 -5.24 -5.80
CA MET A 202 -18.25 -5.03 -6.74
C MET A 202 -19.49 -5.90 -6.45
N CYS A 203 -19.28 -7.16 -6.04
CA CYS A 203 -20.36 -8.09 -5.76
C CYS A 203 -20.96 -7.96 -4.36
N SER A 204 -20.34 -7.18 -3.47
CA SER A 204 -20.80 -7.02 -2.08
C SER A 204 -21.97 -6.07 -1.92
N GLY A 205 -22.36 -5.35 -2.98
CA GLY A 205 -23.37 -4.28 -2.94
C GLY A 205 -22.79 -2.93 -2.44
N LEU A 206 -21.49 -2.82 -2.23
CA LEU A 206 -20.84 -1.60 -1.73
C LEU A 206 -21.14 -0.38 -2.61
N PHE A 207 -21.19 -0.56 -3.92
CA PHE A 207 -21.41 0.53 -4.88
C PHE A 207 -22.89 0.84 -5.13
N ASP A 208 -23.80 0.16 -4.42
CA ASP A 208 -25.25 0.40 -4.48
C ASP A 208 -25.73 1.26 -3.29
N GLU A 209 -24.87 1.50 -2.31
CA GLU A 209 -25.11 2.31 -1.10
C GLU A 209 -24.60 3.73 -1.27
#